data_d49dd2b90022bd03fa280d05bab6c426
#
_entry.id   d49dd2b90022bd03fa280d05bab6c426
#
_cell.length_a   1.000
_cell.length_b   1.000
_cell.length_c   1.000
_cell.angle_alpha   90.00
_cell.angle_beta   90.00
_cell.angle_gamma   90.00
#
_symmetry.space_group_name_H-M   'P 1'
#
loop_
_entity.id
_entity.type
_entity.pdbx_description
1 polymer ?
#
loop_
_entity_poly.entity_id
_entity_poly.type
_entity_poly.pdbx_seq_one_letter_code
_entity_poly.pdbx_strand_id
1 'polypeptide(L)'
;MNFPVSPRTASSVHSKRAALLCVRQAGFEKGLIDMTEIVTKKAMRMESDSMGPIEVPSDVYWGAQTARSLVHFNIGRDTMPPELIRAFGILKKACAQVNQELGKLPVEKARLILQACDEVISGELNDQFPLRIWQTGSGTQTNMNANEVIANRAIELAGGVLGSKNPIHPNDDVNMSQSSNDTFPAAMHIAAAERMHNALIPSVKRVQQALEAKAKEFADVVKIGRTHLMDATPLTVGQEIGGWASLVERDVARLEQSLDGVYDLAIGGTAVGTGLNAHPEFGERAAKKIADITHLPFRSHPNKFAALSAHDELVYAHGAITTLTGSLMKISNDIRWMASGPRCGLAEIHIPENEPGSSIMPGKVNPTQCEAMTMVAVQVHGNNAAIAFAGSQGNFELNVFKPVLIYNFLHSVTLVNDACRGFVDYMVRGITLNRAKIDEYVRNSLMLVTALSPKIGYDKSAKIAHEAHVLGLSLREACLKLGYLSGEEFDQLVRPADMTHP
;
A
#
# COMPACT_ATOMS: atom_id res chain seq x y z
N MET A 1 -39.50 -36.60 -8.92
CA MET A 1 -40.44 -36.74 -7.78
C MET A 1 -41.02 -35.37 -7.53
N ASN A 2 -42.30 -35.24 -7.89
CA ASN A 2 -43.09 -34.03 -7.75
C ASN A 2 -43.61 -33.90 -6.33
N PHE A 3 -43.48 -32.73 -5.71
CA PHE A 3 -44.27 -32.36 -4.53
C PHE A 3 -45.13 -31.13 -4.84
N PRO A 4 -46.36 -31.10 -4.37
CA PRO A 4 -47.37 -30.13 -4.81
C PRO A 4 -47.35 -28.83 -4.01
N VAL A 5 -47.69 -27.74 -4.71
CA VAL A 5 -47.94 -26.40 -4.16
C VAL A 5 -49.36 -26.36 -3.56
N SER A 6 -49.46 -25.89 -2.31
CA SER A 6 -50.76 -25.56 -1.67
C SER A 6 -50.87 -24.04 -1.48
N PRO A 7 -52.05 -23.41 -1.78
CA PRO A 7 -52.25 -21.99 -1.65
C PRO A 7 -52.75 -21.59 -0.27
N ARG A 8 -52.18 -20.54 0.33
CA ARG A 8 -52.77 -19.87 1.51
C ARG A 8 -52.99 -18.39 1.23
N THR A 9 -54.22 -18.11 1.01
CA THR A 9 -55.11 -16.99 1.44
C THR A 9 -54.44 -15.66 1.85
N ALA A 10 -54.80 -14.67 1.02
CA ALA A 10 -54.73 -13.26 1.37
C ALA A 10 -55.80 -12.89 2.42
N SER A 11 -55.42 -12.26 3.52
CA SER A 11 -56.31 -11.39 4.29
C SER A 11 -55.52 -10.47 5.23
N SER A 12 -55.99 -9.21 5.33
CA SER A 12 -55.71 -8.18 6.34
C SER A 12 -54.38 -7.40 6.28
N VAL A 13 -54.33 -6.47 5.33
CA VAL A 13 -53.54 -5.21 5.47
C VAL A 13 -54.48 -4.03 5.12
N HIS A 14 -55.46 -3.82 5.96
CA HIS A 14 -56.34 -2.62 5.87
C HIS A 14 -56.80 -2.20 7.26
N SER A 15 -55.90 -1.84 8.16
CA SER A 15 -56.32 -1.25 9.45
C SER A 15 -55.21 -0.49 10.19
N LYS A 16 -54.31 0.21 9.54
CA LYS A 16 -53.36 1.14 10.22
C LYS A 16 -53.16 2.46 9.46
N ARG A 17 -54.12 2.90 8.66
CA ARG A 17 -54.07 4.21 7.97
C ARG A 17 -55.14 5.23 8.44
N ALA A 18 -55.82 4.98 9.53
CA ALA A 18 -56.92 5.83 10.02
C ALA A 18 -56.68 6.53 11.37
N ALA A 19 -55.43 6.51 11.91
CA ALA A 19 -55.14 7.13 13.22
C ALA A 19 -54.11 8.28 13.17
N LEU A 20 -53.84 8.87 12.01
CA LEU A 20 -52.87 9.99 11.88
C LEU A 20 -53.47 11.23 11.19
N LEU A 21 -54.79 11.43 11.21
CA LEU A 21 -55.46 12.56 10.55
C LEU A 21 -56.42 13.34 11.47
N CYS A 22 -56.17 13.41 12.77
CA CYS A 22 -57.03 14.16 13.69
C CYS A 22 -56.30 14.84 14.84
N VAL A 23 -55.10 15.41 14.60
CA VAL A 23 -54.50 16.42 15.51
C VAL A 23 -53.80 17.48 14.63
N ARG A 24 -54.59 18.24 13.91
CA ARG A 24 -54.14 19.51 13.29
C ARG A 24 -55.34 20.44 13.20
N GLN A 25 -55.63 21.10 14.30
CA GLN A 25 -56.29 22.40 14.34
C GLN A 25 -56.39 22.87 15.81
N ALA A 26 -55.35 23.47 16.26
CA ALA A 26 -55.42 24.52 17.31
C ALA A 26 -54.04 25.17 17.42
N GLY A 27 -53.89 26.36 16.85
CA GLY A 27 -53.08 27.46 17.32
C GLY A 27 -51.58 27.30 17.46
N PHE A 28 -50.89 27.76 16.42
CA PHE A 28 -49.62 28.51 16.57
C PHE A 28 -49.32 29.23 15.25
N GLU A 29 -49.99 30.37 15.02
CA GLU A 29 -49.45 31.43 14.19
C GLU A 29 -48.39 32.15 15.02
N LYS A 30 -47.14 31.99 14.67
CA LYS A 30 -46.02 32.94 14.63
C LYS A 30 -44.71 32.19 14.65
N GLY A 31 -43.93 32.33 13.57
CA GLY A 31 -42.52 31.96 13.50
C GLY A 31 -42.16 30.83 12.60
N LEU A 32 -42.74 30.71 11.38
CA LEU A 32 -42.06 30.05 10.29
C LEU A 32 -40.89 30.96 9.88
N ILE A 33 -39.73 30.79 10.51
CA ILE A 33 -38.48 31.15 9.88
C ILE A 33 -38.39 30.20 8.67
N ASP A 34 -38.55 30.76 7.52
CA ASP A 34 -38.27 30.10 6.23
C ASP A 34 -36.79 29.73 6.21
N MET A 35 -36.50 28.49 6.66
CA MET A 35 -35.20 27.86 6.47
C MET A 35 -35.13 27.38 5.01
N THR A 36 -35.35 28.26 4.07
CA THR A 36 -34.70 28.16 2.77
C THR A 36 -33.21 28.24 3.06
N GLU A 37 -32.53 27.15 2.90
CA GLU A 37 -31.09 27.09 2.84
C GLU A 37 -30.59 28.32 2.09
N ILE A 38 -29.92 29.22 2.79
CA ILE A 38 -29.07 30.20 2.16
C ILE A 38 -27.92 29.41 1.57
N VAL A 39 -28.15 28.81 0.41
CA VAL A 39 -27.09 28.42 -0.51
C VAL A 39 -26.47 29.77 -0.92
N THR A 40 -25.48 30.20 -0.16
CA THR A 40 -24.63 31.30 -0.56
C THR A 40 -24.05 30.90 -1.91
N LYS A 41 -24.59 31.49 -2.98
CA LYS A 41 -24.04 31.32 -4.32
C LYS A 41 -22.58 31.71 -4.21
N LYS A 42 -21.66 30.73 -4.30
CA LYS A 42 -20.21 31.03 -4.32
C LYS A 42 -19.97 32.10 -5.40
N ALA A 43 -19.17 33.10 -5.06
CA ALA A 43 -18.75 34.06 -6.05
C ALA A 43 -18.00 33.33 -7.18
N MET A 44 -18.30 33.70 -8.42
CA MET A 44 -17.71 33.09 -9.62
C MET A 44 -16.84 34.12 -10.33
N ARG A 45 -15.75 33.66 -10.93
CA ARG A 45 -14.92 34.43 -11.85
C ARG A 45 -14.93 33.76 -13.22
N MET A 46 -14.72 34.53 -14.27
CA MET A 46 -14.54 34.03 -15.64
C MET A 46 -13.09 33.68 -15.88
N GLU A 47 -12.82 32.48 -16.33
CA GLU A 47 -11.54 32.05 -16.86
C GLU A 47 -11.68 31.57 -18.30
N SER A 48 -10.58 31.38 -19.02
CA SER A 48 -10.62 30.92 -20.40
C SER A 48 -9.48 29.95 -20.71
N ASP A 49 -9.74 29.03 -21.63
CA ASP A 49 -8.76 28.20 -22.29
C ASP A 49 -8.95 28.25 -23.81
N SER A 50 -8.31 27.35 -24.57
CA SER A 50 -8.42 27.28 -26.03
C SER A 50 -9.84 26.91 -26.53
N MET A 51 -10.73 26.44 -25.63
CA MET A 51 -12.12 26.09 -25.94
C MET A 51 -13.11 27.22 -25.57
N GLY A 52 -12.61 28.33 -25.04
CA GLY A 52 -13.43 29.48 -24.70
C GLY A 52 -13.60 29.71 -23.19
N PRO A 53 -14.47 30.67 -22.83
CA PRO A 53 -14.68 31.05 -21.43
C PRO A 53 -15.48 30.00 -20.65
N ILE A 54 -15.25 29.94 -19.33
CA ILE A 54 -15.96 29.12 -18.38
C ILE A 54 -15.97 29.79 -17.01
N GLU A 55 -17.05 29.63 -16.24
CA GLU A 55 -17.14 30.08 -14.86
C GLU A 55 -16.37 29.15 -13.91
N VAL A 56 -15.60 29.75 -13.00
CA VAL A 56 -14.81 29.07 -11.97
C VAL A 56 -15.09 29.74 -10.62
N PRO A 57 -15.22 29.01 -9.49
CA PRO A 57 -15.36 29.63 -8.19
C PRO A 57 -14.22 30.64 -7.90
N SER A 58 -14.56 31.79 -7.30
CA SER A 58 -13.57 32.84 -7.09
C SER A 58 -12.57 32.54 -5.96
N ASP A 59 -12.90 31.55 -5.11
CA ASP A 59 -12.14 31.13 -3.92
C ASP A 59 -11.15 30.00 -4.17
N VAL A 60 -10.92 29.59 -5.43
CA VAL A 60 -9.98 28.52 -5.77
C VAL A 60 -8.89 29.02 -6.71
N TYR A 61 -7.72 28.34 -6.71
CA TYR A 61 -6.62 28.66 -7.61
C TYR A 61 -6.67 27.89 -8.93
N TRP A 62 -7.39 26.75 -9.01
CA TRP A 62 -7.54 26.05 -10.28
C TRP A 62 -8.42 26.85 -11.27
N GLY A 63 -8.23 26.57 -12.57
CA GLY A 63 -8.79 27.39 -13.64
C GLY A 63 -9.72 26.63 -14.59
N ALA A 64 -9.75 27.11 -15.84
CA ALA A 64 -10.70 26.67 -16.88
C ALA A 64 -10.57 25.18 -17.22
N GLN A 65 -9.37 24.65 -17.38
CA GLN A 65 -9.17 23.25 -17.77
C GLN A 65 -9.55 22.29 -16.64
N THR A 66 -9.23 22.64 -15.39
CA THR A 66 -9.69 21.90 -14.22
C THR A 66 -11.22 21.92 -14.10
N ALA A 67 -11.85 23.07 -14.30
CA ALA A 67 -13.33 23.18 -14.30
C ALA A 67 -13.99 22.24 -15.33
N ARG A 68 -13.45 22.21 -16.56
CA ARG A 68 -13.95 21.29 -17.60
C ARG A 68 -13.77 19.82 -17.19
N SER A 69 -12.63 19.48 -16.62
CA SER A 69 -12.36 18.12 -16.16
C SER A 69 -13.32 17.66 -15.08
N LEU A 70 -13.66 18.52 -14.12
CA LEU A 70 -14.65 18.22 -13.08
C LEU A 70 -16.04 17.92 -13.64
N VAL A 71 -16.41 18.54 -14.77
CA VAL A 71 -17.69 18.29 -15.46
C VAL A 71 -17.61 16.98 -16.24
N HIS A 72 -16.57 16.80 -17.06
CA HIS A 72 -16.52 15.71 -18.03
C HIS A 72 -16.08 14.37 -17.42
N PHE A 73 -15.30 14.39 -16.33
CA PHE A 73 -14.75 13.20 -15.71
C PHE A 73 -15.24 13.02 -14.25
N ASN A 74 -16.51 13.27 -14.02
CA ASN A 74 -17.14 13.03 -12.71
C ASN A 74 -17.43 11.53 -12.52
N ILE A 75 -16.35 10.72 -12.48
CA ILE A 75 -16.40 9.27 -12.38
C ILE A 75 -15.81 8.85 -11.03
N GLY A 76 -16.56 8.07 -10.27
CA GLY A 76 -16.11 7.57 -8.96
C GLY A 76 -15.89 8.67 -7.93
N ARG A 77 -15.11 8.36 -6.90
CA ARG A 77 -14.78 9.30 -5.80
C ARG A 77 -13.28 9.49 -5.60
N ASP A 78 -12.48 8.63 -6.22
CA ASP A 78 -11.04 8.61 -6.04
C ASP A 78 -10.41 9.84 -6.67
N THR A 79 -9.62 10.58 -5.88
CA THR A 79 -8.88 11.77 -6.32
C THR A 79 -7.40 11.45 -6.46
N MET A 80 -6.65 12.33 -7.13
CA MET A 80 -5.21 12.17 -7.23
C MET A 80 -4.56 12.17 -5.84
N PRO A 81 -3.66 11.21 -5.56
CA PRO A 81 -2.97 11.14 -4.27
C PRO A 81 -2.15 12.39 -3.97
N PRO A 82 -2.13 12.88 -2.71
CA PRO A 82 -1.33 14.03 -2.30
C PRO A 82 0.17 13.88 -2.62
N GLU A 83 0.68 12.67 -2.59
CA GLU A 83 2.07 12.36 -2.93
C GLU A 83 2.39 12.69 -4.39
N LEU A 84 1.44 12.42 -5.30
CA LEU A 84 1.59 12.80 -6.71
C LEU A 84 1.54 14.32 -6.89
N ILE A 85 0.66 15.01 -6.15
CA ILE A 85 0.57 16.47 -6.17
C ILE A 85 1.87 17.10 -5.68
N ARG A 86 2.42 16.61 -4.56
CA ARG A 86 3.73 17.01 -4.07
C ARG A 86 4.82 16.82 -5.14
N ALA A 87 4.82 15.68 -5.82
CA ALA A 87 5.78 15.39 -6.89
C ALA A 87 5.64 16.37 -8.07
N PHE A 88 4.42 16.80 -8.42
CA PHE A 88 4.22 17.88 -9.38
C PHE A 88 4.83 19.20 -8.89
N GLY A 89 4.68 19.56 -7.63
CA GLY A 89 5.31 20.74 -7.03
C GLY A 89 6.83 20.70 -7.20
N ILE A 90 7.47 19.58 -6.87
CA ILE A 90 8.91 19.35 -7.02
C ILE A 90 9.34 19.49 -8.49
N LEU A 91 8.63 18.81 -9.39
CA LEU A 91 8.90 18.84 -10.82
C LEU A 91 8.79 20.25 -11.39
N LYS A 92 7.70 20.97 -11.12
CA LYS A 92 7.48 22.33 -11.61
C LYS A 92 8.50 23.32 -11.05
N LYS A 93 8.89 23.16 -9.77
CA LYS A 93 9.98 23.94 -9.15
C LYS A 93 11.30 23.73 -9.90
N ALA A 94 11.70 22.47 -10.13
CA ALA A 94 12.93 22.14 -10.85
C ALA A 94 12.91 22.68 -12.28
N CYS A 95 11.82 22.52 -13.02
CA CYS A 95 11.66 23.02 -14.38
C CYS A 95 11.76 24.55 -14.46
N ALA A 96 11.12 25.27 -13.52
CA ALA A 96 11.19 26.72 -13.46
C ALA A 96 12.63 27.23 -13.18
N GLN A 97 13.35 26.58 -12.26
CA GLN A 97 14.76 26.89 -11.97
C GLN A 97 15.63 26.71 -13.22
N VAL A 98 15.47 25.60 -13.92
CA VAL A 98 16.25 25.32 -15.13
C VAL A 98 15.92 26.30 -16.27
N ASN A 99 14.65 26.61 -16.51
CA ASN A 99 14.25 27.58 -17.49
C ASN A 99 14.79 29.01 -17.17
N GLN A 100 14.88 29.35 -15.90
CA GLN A 100 15.51 30.58 -15.45
C GLN A 100 17.03 30.57 -15.75
N GLU A 101 17.75 29.51 -15.37
CA GLU A 101 19.19 29.35 -15.61
C GLU A 101 19.54 29.35 -17.09
N LEU A 102 18.66 28.83 -17.94
CA LEU A 102 18.79 28.84 -19.41
C LEU A 102 18.36 30.17 -20.03
N GLY A 103 18.00 31.18 -19.24
CA GLY A 103 17.59 32.51 -19.71
C GLY A 103 16.25 32.54 -20.44
N LYS A 104 15.44 31.48 -20.34
CA LYS A 104 14.12 31.39 -20.99
C LYS A 104 13.00 31.99 -20.11
N LEU A 105 13.10 31.83 -18.79
CA LEU A 105 12.12 32.35 -17.81
C LEU A 105 12.72 33.54 -17.07
N PRO A 106 12.10 34.74 -17.10
CA PRO A 106 12.56 35.91 -16.35
C PRO A 106 12.66 35.64 -14.84
N VAL A 107 13.68 36.21 -14.20
CA VAL A 107 13.99 36.00 -12.77
C VAL A 107 12.78 36.28 -11.86
N GLU A 108 12.06 37.39 -12.09
CA GLU A 108 10.88 37.75 -11.26
C GLU A 108 9.72 36.76 -11.41
N LYS A 109 9.48 36.25 -12.62
CA LYS A 109 8.47 35.20 -12.84
C LYS A 109 8.87 33.90 -12.17
N ALA A 110 10.14 33.50 -12.32
CA ALA A 110 10.67 32.31 -11.68
C ALA A 110 10.49 32.38 -10.16
N ARG A 111 10.85 33.49 -9.51
CA ARG A 111 10.70 33.69 -8.06
C ARG A 111 9.26 33.44 -7.58
N LEU A 112 8.26 33.98 -8.26
CA LEU A 112 6.84 33.78 -7.93
C LEU A 112 6.40 32.34 -8.12
N ILE A 113 6.81 31.68 -9.22
CA ILE A 113 6.51 30.26 -9.49
C ILE A 113 7.16 29.38 -8.43
N LEU A 114 8.42 29.62 -8.06
CA LEU A 114 9.13 28.84 -7.05
C LEU A 114 8.43 28.90 -5.71
N GLN A 115 7.98 30.08 -5.29
CA GLN A 115 7.25 30.25 -4.03
C GLN A 115 5.92 29.48 -4.06
N ALA A 116 5.14 29.57 -5.12
CA ALA A 116 3.89 28.81 -5.25
C ALA A 116 4.15 27.28 -5.29
N CYS A 117 5.25 26.83 -5.92
CA CYS A 117 5.64 25.43 -5.89
C CYS A 117 5.98 24.94 -4.49
N ASP A 118 6.61 25.77 -3.66
CA ASP A 118 6.92 25.41 -2.26
C ASP A 118 5.64 25.17 -1.44
N GLU A 119 4.59 25.96 -1.65
CA GLU A 119 3.28 25.76 -1.01
C GLU A 119 2.58 24.47 -1.50
N VAL A 120 2.76 24.09 -2.79
CA VAL A 120 2.28 22.78 -3.28
C VAL A 120 3.09 21.65 -2.65
N ILE A 121 4.41 21.78 -2.54
CA ILE A 121 5.30 20.76 -1.95
C ILE A 121 4.99 20.55 -0.46
N SER A 122 4.70 21.62 0.28
CA SER A 122 4.35 21.54 1.71
C SER A 122 2.97 20.92 1.95
N GLY A 123 2.09 20.91 0.95
CA GLY A 123 0.73 20.42 1.03
C GLY A 123 -0.30 21.48 1.44
N GLU A 124 0.12 22.75 1.61
CA GLU A 124 -0.77 23.87 1.95
C GLU A 124 -1.88 24.08 0.91
N LEU A 125 -1.63 23.70 -0.35
CA LEU A 125 -2.58 23.83 -1.46
C LEU A 125 -3.25 22.51 -1.87
N ASN A 126 -3.22 21.45 -1.05
CA ASN A 126 -3.77 20.15 -1.40
C ASN A 126 -5.27 20.18 -1.74
N ASP A 127 -6.05 21.04 -1.14
CA ASP A 127 -7.47 21.24 -1.42
C ASP A 127 -7.75 21.85 -2.82
N GLN A 128 -6.72 22.35 -3.49
CA GLN A 128 -6.80 22.91 -4.85
C GLN A 128 -6.66 21.85 -5.95
N PHE A 129 -6.59 20.55 -5.59
CA PHE A 129 -6.42 19.43 -6.52
C PHE A 129 -7.60 18.45 -6.47
N PRO A 130 -8.80 18.86 -6.96
CA PRO A 130 -10.04 18.09 -6.79
C PRO A 130 -10.24 17.01 -7.85
N LEU A 131 -9.33 16.84 -8.80
CA LEU A 131 -9.54 15.99 -9.98
C LEU A 131 -9.58 14.50 -9.64
N ARG A 132 -10.48 13.79 -10.34
CA ARG A 132 -10.59 12.34 -10.26
C ARG A 132 -9.41 11.66 -10.95
N ILE A 133 -9.07 10.45 -10.51
CA ILE A 133 -8.08 9.61 -11.20
C ILE A 133 -8.62 9.13 -12.56
N TRP A 134 -9.94 9.02 -12.70
CA TRP A 134 -10.67 8.60 -13.90
C TRP A 134 -10.79 9.78 -14.87
N GLN A 135 -9.64 10.21 -15.41
CA GLN A 135 -9.51 11.32 -16.36
C GLN A 135 -8.79 10.83 -17.63
N THR A 136 -8.32 11.71 -18.51
CA THR A 136 -7.51 11.29 -19.66
C THR A 136 -6.31 10.48 -19.19
N GLY A 137 -6.05 9.39 -19.87
CA GLY A 137 -5.02 8.42 -19.47
C GLY A 137 -3.58 8.94 -19.54
N SER A 138 -3.34 10.07 -20.19
CA SER A 138 -2.05 10.80 -20.18
C SER A 138 -1.83 11.59 -18.89
N GLY A 139 -2.89 11.89 -18.13
CA GLY A 139 -2.84 12.74 -16.93
C GLY A 139 -2.79 14.23 -17.24
N THR A 140 -3.15 14.66 -18.45
CA THR A 140 -3.08 16.07 -18.89
C THR A 140 -3.87 17.00 -17.98
N GLN A 141 -5.07 16.60 -17.52
CA GLN A 141 -5.87 17.45 -16.66
C GLN A 141 -5.17 17.72 -15.31
N THR A 142 -4.52 16.73 -14.72
CA THR A 142 -3.75 16.94 -13.47
C THR A 142 -2.54 17.83 -13.69
N ASN A 143 -1.80 17.65 -14.80
CA ASN A 143 -0.71 18.57 -15.15
C ASN A 143 -1.24 20.00 -15.31
N MET A 144 -2.37 20.19 -15.96
CA MET A 144 -2.98 21.51 -16.12
C MET A 144 -3.52 22.07 -14.79
N ASN A 145 -4.10 21.22 -13.94
CA ASN A 145 -4.48 21.63 -12.59
C ASN A 145 -3.27 22.20 -11.82
N ALA A 146 -2.14 21.50 -11.85
CA ALA A 146 -0.92 22.00 -11.23
C ALA A 146 -0.45 23.33 -11.86
N ASN A 147 -0.47 23.45 -13.18
CA ASN A 147 -0.10 24.69 -13.87
C ASN A 147 -1.03 25.85 -13.49
N GLU A 148 -2.33 25.62 -13.46
CA GLU A 148 -3.35 26.64 -13.11
C GLU A 148 -3.22 27.09 -11.65
N VAL A 149 -3.08 26.14 -10.71
CA VAL A 149 -2.91 26.44 -9.26
C VAL A 149 -1.64 27.24 -9.02
N ILE A 150 -0.51 26.80 -9.58
CA ILE A 150 0.78 27.50 -9.43
C ILE A 150 0.72 28.88 -10.07
N ALA A 151 0.14 29.01 -11.26
CA ALA A 151 0.04 30.31 -11.96
C ALA A 151 -0.85 31.27 -11.17
N ASN A 152 -2.05 30.87 -10.76
CA ASN A 152 -2.97 31.74 -10.03
C ASN A 152 -2.43 32.12 -8.65
N ARG A 153 -1.77 31.19 -7.94
CA ARG A 153 -1.11 31.52 -6.68
C ARG A 153 0.03 32.52 -6.88
N ALA A 154 0.84 32.35 -7.91
CA ALA A 154 1.91 33.28 -8.27
C ALA A 154 1.37 34.66 -8.68
N ILE A 155 0.23 34.73 -9.37
CA ILE A 155 -0.47 35.98 -9.71
C ILE A 155 -0.93 36.69 -8.43
N GLU A 156 -1.53 35.97 -7.48
CA GLU A 156 -1.95 36.54 -6.20
C GLU A 156 -0.74 37.06 -5.40
N LEU A 157 0.37 36.33 -5.33
CA LEU A 157 1.62 36.75 -4.71
C LEU A 157 2.20 38.04 -5.33
N ALA A 158 1.92 38.29 -6.59
CA ALA A 158 2.27 39.51 -7.31
C ALA A 158 1.25 40.63 -7.11
N GLY A 159 0.15 40.44 -6.36
CA GLY A 159 -0.94 41.39 -6.21
C GLY A 159 -1.84 41.51 -7.44
N GLY A 160 -1.82 40.51 -8.34
CA GLY A 160 -2.61 40.47 -9.56
C GLY A 160 -4.01 39.90 -9.35
N VAL A 161 -4.78 39.80 -10.45
CA VAL A 161 -6.15 39.28 -10.46
C VAL A 161 -6.16 37.82 -10.88
N LEU A 162 -6.74 36.93 -10.08
CA LEU A 162 -6.85 35.50 -10.40
C LEU A 162 -7.54 35.28 -11.77
N GLY A 163 -7.01 34.38 -12.57
CA GLY A 163 -7.49 34.07 -13.91
C GLY A 163 -7.00 35.05 -15.00
N SER A 164 -6.32 36.14 -14.64
CA SER A 164 -5.83 37.13 -15.62
C SER A 164 -4.70 36.63 -16.51
N LYS A 165 -4.03 35.54 -16.12
CA LYS A 165 -2.80 35.03 -16.74
C LYS A 165 -1.64 36.04 -16.80
N ASN A 166 -1.68 37.04 -15.94
CA ASN A 166 -0.68 38.10 -15.84
C ASN A 166 -0.33 38.39 -14.35
N PRO A 167 0.94 38.36 -13.95
CA PRO A 167 2.14 38.25 -14.78
C PRO A 167 2.53 36.82 -15.19
N ILE A 168 1.85 35.78 -14.66
CA ILE A 168 2.21 34.37 -14.90
C ILE A 168 1.15 33.67 -15.74
N HIS A 169 1.56 33.04 -16.84
CA HIS A 169 0.70 32.24 -17.69
C HIS A 169 0.90 30.74 -17.41
N PRO A 170 -0.18 29.92 -17.19
CA PRO A 170 -0.05 28.50 -16.84
C PRO A 170 0.67 27.67 -17.90
N ASN A 171 0.46 27.92 -19.20
CA ASN A 171 1.12 27.20 -20.27
C ASN A 171 2.50 27.77 -20.63
N ASP A 172 2.59 29.10 -20.78
CA ASP A 172 3.81 29.73 -21.36
C ASP A 172 4.91 29.86 -20.30
N ASP A 173 4.57 30.04 -19.02
CA ASP A 173 5.56 30.21 -17.95
C ASP A 173 5.72 28.92 -17.11
N VAL A 174 4.60 28.38 -16.53
CA VAL A 174 4.67 27.24 -15.62
C VAL A 174 4.97 25.93 -16.37
N ASN A 175 4.39 25.74 -17.55
CA ASN A 175 4.60 24.55 -18.39
C ASN A 175 5.72 24.71 -19.45
N MET A 176 6.50 25.78 -19.38
CA MET A 176 7.58 26.06 -20.32
C MET A 176 8.54 24.89 -20.49
N SER A 177 8.88 24.52 -21.73
CA SER A 177 9.75 23.40 -22.10
C SER A 177 9.22 22.01 -21.74
N GLN A 178 7.91 21.85 -21.45
CA GLN A 178 7.30 20.63 -20.96
C GLN A 178 6.07 20.22 -21.79
N SER A 179 5.69 18.96 -21.67
CA SER A 179 4.40 18.41 -22.08
C SER A 179 3.79 17.62 -20.92
N SER A 180 2.48 17.44 -20.88
CA SER A 180 1.86 16.49 -19.95
C SER A 180 2.42 15.07 -20.12
N ASN A 181 2.88 14.76 -21.34
CA ASN A 181 3.35 13.42 -21.67
C ASN A 181 4.66 13.06 -20.98
N ASP A 182 5.55 14.03 -20.74
CA ASP A 182 6.81 13.82 -20.00
C ASP A 182 6.71 14.22 -18.51
N THR A 183 5.88 15.21 -18.17
CA THR A 183 5.71 15.66 -16.77
C THR A 183 4.98 14.67 -15.91
N PHE A 184 3.87 14.10 -16.40
CA PHE A 184 3.08 13.18 -15.58
C PHE A 184 3.86 11.90 -15.22
N PRO A 185 4.54 11.20 -16.16
CA PRO A 185 5.37 10.06 -15.79
C PRO A 185 6.58 10.45 -14.92
N ALA A 186 7.17 11.62 -15.11
CA ALA A 186 8.21 12.10 -14.19
C ALA A 186 7.67 12.28 -12.77
N ALA A 187 6.49 12.89 -12.60
CA ALA A 187 5.84 13.02 -11.30
C ALA A 187 5.47 11.64 -10.68
N MET A 188 5.04 10.67 -11.51
CA MET A 188 4.80 9.29 -11.05
C MET A 188 6.07 8.69 -10.42
N HIS A 189 7.20 8.79 -11.11
CA HIS A 189 8.48 8.27 -10.65
C HIS A 189 8.97 8.98 -9.39
N ILE A 190 8.85 10.31 -9.31
CA ILE A 190 9.22 11.10 -8.12
C ILE A 190 8.39 10.64 -6.91
N ALA A 191 7.05 10.56 -7.05
CA ALA A 191 6.16 10.14 -5.98
C ALA A 191 6.44 8.71 -5.52
N ALA A 192 6.61 7.78 -6.45
CA ALA A 192 6.92 6.39 -6.16
C ALA A 192 8.24 6.24 -5.40
N ALA A 193 9.31 6.88 -5.89
CA ALA A 193 10.63 6.80 -5.27
C ALA A 193 10.64 7.43 -3.87
N GLU A 194 10.08 8.64 -3.69
CA GLU A 194 9.99 9.27 -2.36
C GLU A 194 9.24 8.38 -1.37
N ARG A 195 8.11 7.81 -1.75
CA ARG A 195 7.29 6.98 -0.86
C ARG A 195 7.93 5.63 -0.54
N MET A 196 8.56 4.98 -1.52
CA MET A 196 9.27 3.73 -1.29
C MET A 196 10.51 3.95 -0.41
N HIS A 197 11.36 4.93 -0.76
CA HIS A 197 12.61 5.18 -0.08
C HIS A 197 12.41 5.71 1.35
N ASN A 198 11.56 6.73 1.52
CA ASN A 198 11.44 7.46 2.78
C ASN A 198 10.42 6.85 3.76
N ALA A 199 9.50 5.98 3.29
CA ALA A 199 8.44 5.43 4.14
C ALA A 199 8.40 3.90 4.12
N LEU A 200 8.19 3.27 2.96
CA LEU A 200 7.97 1.83 2.88
C LEU A 200 9.19 1.03 3.34
N ILE A 201 10.35 1.25 2.73
CA ILE A 201 11.58 0.49 3.05
C ILE A 201 11.96 0.62 4.53
N PRO A 202 11.97 1.81 5.15
CA PRO A 202 12.19 1.92 6.59
C PRO A 202 11.18 1.14 7.44
N SER A 203 9.91 1.12 7.07
CA SER A 203 8.87 0.38 7.81
C SER A 203 9.06 -1.14 7.69
N VAL A 204 9.45 -1.63 6.51
CA VAL A 204 9.76 -3.06 6.29
C VAL A 204 11.01 -3.48 7.07
N LYS A 205 12.06 -2.63 7.08
CA LYS A 205 13.26 -2.85 7.92
C LYS A 205 12.91 -2.94 9.41
N ARG A 206 11.94 -2.17 9.90
CA ARG A 206 11.47 -2.31 11.28
C ARG A 206 10.81 -3.68 11.54
N VAL A 207 10.07 -4.24 10.57
CA VAL A 207 9.52 -5.60 10.69
C VAL A 207 10.65 -6.62 10.77
N GLN A 208 11.64 -6.55 9.88
CA GLN A 208 12.84 -7.40 9.92
C GLN A 208 13.49 -7.37 11.29
N GLN A 209 13.85 -6.19 11.79
CA GLN A 209 14.52 -6.02 13.08
C GLN A 209 13.71 -6.56 14.27
N ALA A 210 12.38 -6.37 14.26
CA ALA A 210 11.51 -6.88 15.31
C ALA A 210 11.47 -8.42 15.31
N LEU A 211 11.43 -9.04 14.13
CA LEU A 211 11.48 -10.50 13.98
C LEU A 211 12.86 -11.05 14.39
N GLU A 212 13.95 -10.41 14.01
CA GLU A 212 15.31 -10.78 14.43
C GLU A 212 15.47 -10.74 15.97
N ALA A 213 14.91 -9.70 16.59
CA ALA A 213 14.93 -9.59 18.07
C ALA A 213 14.15 -10.75 18.72
N LYS A 214 12.98 -11.12 18.18
CA LYS A 214 12.21 -12.27 18.68
C LYS A 214 12.88 -13.61 18.39
N ALA A 215 13.53 -13.77 17.24
CA ALA A 215 14.31 -14.95 16.93
C ALA A 215 15.45 -15.15 17.95
N LYS A 216 16.12 -14.08 18.32
CA LYS A 216 17.18 -14.11 19.36
C LYS A 216 16.60 -14.39 20.75
N GLU A 217 15.47 -13.78 21.11
CA GLU A 217 14.81 -13.97 22.41
C GLU A 217 14.41 -15.43 22.64
N PHE A 218 14.02 -16.15 21.59
CA PHE A 218 13.51 -17.52 21.65
C PHE A 218 14.46 -18.56 21.04
N ALA A 219 15.75 -18.24 20.92
CA ALA A 219 16.74 -19.05 20.22
C ALA A 219 16.82 -20.49 20.75
N ASP A 220 16.69 -20.68 22.06
CA ASP A 220 16.91 -21.96 22.73
C ASP A 220 15.60 -22.75 22.98
N VAL A 221 14.46 -22.25 22.52
CA VAL A 221 13.17 -22.88 22.80
C VAL A 221 12.83 -23.91 21.74
N VAL A 222 13.03 -25.17 22.04
CA VAL A 222 12.71 -26.29 21.14
C VAL A 222 11.20 -26.44 21.01
N LYS A 223 10.73 -26.58 19.79
CA LYS A 223 9.32 -26.85 19.42
C LYS A 223 9.23 -27.91 18.34
N ILE A 224 8.02 -28.40 18.08
CA ILE A 224 7.74 -29.26 16.94
C ILE A 224 7.65 -28.41 15.68
N GLY A 225 8.39 -28.80 14.65
CA GLY A 225 8.17 -28.30 13.29
C GLY A 225 6.89 -28.85 12.69
N ARG A 226 6.37 -28.16 11.66
CA ARG A 226 5.20 -28.63 10.89
C ARG A 226 5.44 -28.47 9.42
N THR A 227 5.19 -29.56 8.67
CA THR A 227 5.11 -29.54 7.21
C THR A 227 3.75 -30.09 6.82
N HIS A 228 3.08 -29.51 5.81
CA HIS A 228 1.69 -29.87 5.46
C HIS A 228 0.69 -29.70 6.61
N LEU A 229 0.98 -28.87 7.60
CA LEU A 229 0.29 -28.75 8.91
C LEU A 229 0.36 -30.01 9.77
N MET A 230 1.17 -31.01 9.38
CA MET A 230 1.40 -32.23 10.15
C MET A 230 2.71 -32.11 10.95
N ASP A 231 2.78 -32.85 12.06
CA ASP A 231 3.96 -32.90 12.93
C ASP A 231 5.20 -33.30 12.13
N ALA A 232 6.29 -32.59 12.36
CA ALA A 232 7.59 -32.85 11.77
C ALA A 232 8.69 -32.89 12.85
N THR A 233 9.96 -32.99 12.43
CA THR A 233 11.09 -32.97 13.33
C THR A 233 11.20 -31.64 14.08
N PRO A 234 11.84 -31.64 15.27
CA PRO A 234 12.03 -30.43 16.05
C PRO A 234 12.85 -29.38 15.34
N LEU A 235 12.56 -28.12 15.69
CA LEU A 235 13.38 -26.94 15.47
C LEU A 235 13.24 -26.02 16.70
N THR A 236 13.95 -24.90 16.75
CA THR A 236 13.68 -23.90 17.79
C THR A 236 12.68 -22.85 17.29
N VAL A 237 11.95 -22.22 18.23
CA VAL A 237 11.11 -21.06 17.91
C VAL A 237 11.94 -19.94 17.28
N GLY A 238 13.18 -19.76 17.77
CA GLY A 238 14.11 -18.80 17.18
C GLY A 238 14.44 -19.10 15.72
N GLN A 239 14.63 -20.37 15.34
CA GLN A 239 14.86 -20.77 13.95
C GLN A 239 13.63 -20.50 13.06
N GLU A 240 12.43 -20.77 13.55
CA GLU A 240 11.19 -20.50 12.83
C GLU A 240 11.01 -19.01 12.56
N ILE A 241 11.15 -18.17 13.59
CA ILE A 241 11.05 -16.70 13.46
C ILE A 241 12.23 -16.14 12.66
N GLY A 242 13.41 -16.71 12.79
CA GLY A 242 14.59 -16.37 11.98
C GLY A 242 14.36 -16.60 10.49
N GLY A 243 13.62 -17.67 10.14
CA GLY A 243 13.17 -17.91 8.78
C GLY A 243 12.25 -16.80 8.27
N TRP A 244 11.31 -16.31 9.09
CA TRP A 244 10.48 -15.15 8.75
C TRP A 244 11.29 -13.87 8.57
N ALA A 245 12.24 -13.60 9.45
CA ALA A 245 13.14 -12.45 9.36
C ALA A 245 13.93 -12.45 8.05
N SER A 246 14.44 -13.63 7.65
CA SER A 246 15.19 -13.79 6.40
C SER A 246 14.34 -13.57 5.14
N LEU A 247 13.05 -13.95 5.15
CA LEU A 247 12.13 -13.61 4.06
C LEU A 247 12.04 -12.08 3.90
N VAL A 248 11.81 -11.35 5.00
CA VAL A 248 11.67 -9.90 4.99
C VAL A 248 12.99 -9.21 4.61
N GLU A 249 14.14 -9.70 5.06
CA GLU A 249 15.46 -9.22 4.65
C GLU A 249 15.64 -9.26 3.14
N ARG A 250 15.29 -10.40 2.52
CA ARG A 250 15.33 -10.57 1.06
C ARG A 250 14.35 -9.64 0.34
N ASP A 251 13.20 -9.38 0.93
CA ASP A 251 12.22 -8.45 0.36
C ASP A 251 12.69 -7.00 0.44
N VAL A 252 13.37 -6.59 1.51
CA VAL A 252 14.05 -5.28 1.57
C VAL A 252 15.04 -5.12 0.43
N ALA A 253 15.90 -6.13 0.19
CA ALA A 253 16.85 -6.09 -0.91
C ALA A 253 16.19 -5.96 -2.29
N ARG A 254 15.06 -6.67 -2.52
CA ARG A 254 14.27 -6.55 -3.77
C ARG A 254 13.67 -5.16 -3.95
N LEU A 255 13.13 -4.57 -2.87
CA LEU A 255 12.58 -3.21 -2.90
C LEU A 255 13.67 -2.19 -3.23
N GLU A 256 14.84 -2.27 -2.59
CA GLU A 256 15.97 -1.39 -2.85
C GLU A 256 16.47 -1.52 -4.28
N GLN A 257 16.61 -2.74 -4.80
CA GLN A 257 17.02 -3.00 -6.17
C GLN A 257 16.00 -2.44 -7.18
N SER A 258 14.71 -2.54 -6.89
CA SER A 258 13.66 -2.07 -7.80
C SER A 258 13.60 -0.56 -7.95
N LEU A 259 14.21 0.20 -7.03
CA LEU A 259 14.25 1.67 -7.10
C LEU A 259 15.17 2.19 -8.21
N ASP A 260 16.16 1.43 -8.67
CA ASP A 260 17.14 1.93 -9.62
C ASP A 260 16.49 2.49 -10.89
N GLY A 261 15.61 1.74 -11.55
CA GLY A 261 14.89 2.21 -12.72
C GLY A 261 13.83 3.28 -12.43
N VAL A 262 13.28 3.30 -11.19
CA VAL A 262 12.32 4.34 -10.79
C VAL A 262 12.96 5.73 -10.72
N TYR A 263 14.28 5.82 -10.57
CA TYR A 263 14.99 7.10 -10.59
C TYR A 263 15.16 7.70 -12.01
N ASP A 264 14.83 6.98 -13.07
CA ASP A 264 14.91 7.44 -14.45
C ASP A 264 13.69 8.29 -14.84
N LEU A 265 13.90 9.55 -15.19
CA LEU A 265 12.82 10.51 -15.43
C LEU A 265 12.59 10.78 -16.93
N ALA A 266 11.33 10.79 -17.32
CA ALA A 266 10.89 11.10 -18.68
C ALA A 266 11.04 12.57 -19.06
N ILE A 267 11.21 13.47 -18.09
CA ILE A 267 11.27 14.92 -18.31
C ILE A 267 12.31 15.31 -19.36
N GLY A 268 11.93 16.23 -20.24
CA GLY A 268 12.71 16.65 -21.40
C GLY A 268 12.35 15.92 -22.71
N GLY A 269 11.49 14.86 -22.64
CA GLY A 269 10.98 14.17 -23.83
C GLY A 269 9.92 14.97 -24.58
N THR A 270 9.25 15.88 -23.89
CA THR A 270 8.12 16.67 -24.35
C THR A 270 6.97 15.82 -24.93
N ALA A 271 6.48 16.10 -26.13
CA ALA A 271 5.25 15.48 -26.65
C ALA A 271 5.38 13.99 -26.99
N VAL A 272 6.50 13.58 -27.60
CA VAL A 272 6.69 12.22 -28.16
C VAL A 272 8.08 11.62 -27.87
N GLY A 273 8.93 12.34 -27.14
CA GLY A 273 10.30 11.89 -26.83
C GLY A 273 11.41 12.63 -27.53
N THR A 274 11.11 13.53 -28.49
CA THR A 274 12.09 14.26 -29.28
C THR A 274 12.66 15.50 -28.59
N GLY A 275 12.04 15.97 -27.50
CA GLY A 275 12.44 17.21 -26.82
C GLY A 275 12.07 18.49 -27.60
N LEU A 276 11.08 18.42 -28.50
CA LEU A 276 10.66 19.57 -29.29
C LEU A 276 10.31 20.76 -28.38
N ASN A 277 10.81 21.95 -28.71
CA ASN A 277 10.67 23.23 -27.99
C ASN A 277 11.39 23.29 -26.63
N ALA A 278 12.07 22.25 -26.18
CA ALA A 278 12.94 22.30 -25.01
C ALA A 278 14.42 22.62 -25.42
N HIS A 279 15.19 23.16 -24.47
CA HIS A 279 16.63 23.27 -24.64
C HIS A 279 17.26 21.88 -24.54
N PRO A 280 18.32 21.56 -25.32
CA PRO A 280 18.93 20.22 -25.28
C PRO A 280 19.36 19.74 -23.90
N GLU A 281 19.81 20.64 -23.04
CA GLU A 281 20.21 20.31 -21.64
C GLU A 281 19.04 20.27 -20.61
N PHE A 282 17.83 20.64 -21.04
CA PHE A 282 16.71 20.84 -20.11
C PHE A 282 16.41 19.59 -19.30
N GLY A 283 16.31 18.44 -19.96
CA GLY A 283 15.93 17.18 -19.29
C GLY A 283 16.96 16.73 -18.24
N GLU A 284 18.24 16.81 -18.55
CA GLU A 284 19.33 16.46 -17.64
C GLU A 284 19.40 17.41 -16.44
N ARG A 285 19.33 18.71 -16.70
CA ARG A 285 19.35 19.72 -15.63
C ARG A 285 18.13 19.63 -14.73
N ALA A 286 16.94 19.38 -15.30
CA ALA A 286 15.71 19.20 -14.52
C ALA A 286 15.80 17.97 -13.61
N ALA A 287 16.26 16.83 -14.13
CA ALA A 287 16.46 15.63 -13.33
C ALA A 287 17.47 15.85 -12.19
N LYS A 288 18.57 16.58 -12.46
CA LYS A 288 19.55 16.95 -11.44
C LYS A 288 18.93 17.86 -10.35
N LYS A 289 18.13 18.86 -10.73
CA LYS A 289 17.44 19.71 -9.75
C LYS A 289 16.46 18.93 -8.90
N ILE A 290 15.75 17.97 -9.49
CA ILE A 290 14.85 17.06 -8.74
C ILE A 290 15.66 16.23 -7.75
N ALA A 291 16.82 15.70 -8.15
CA ALA A 291 17.72 14.98 -7.27
C ALA A 291 18.21 15.86 -6.10
N ASP A 292 18.59 17.12 -6.38
CA ASP A 292 19.03 18.07 -5.35
C ASP A 292 17.89 18.40 -4.34
N ILE A 293 16.64 18.55 -4.81
CA ILE A 293 15.47 18.86 -3.97
C ILE A 293 15.08 17.67 -3.10
N THR A 294 15.11 16.46 -3.64
CA THR A 294 14.62 15.24 -2.99
C THR A 294 15.70 14.48 -2.22
N HIS A 295 16.97 14.78 -2.48
CA HIS A 295 18.14 14.01 -2.02
C HIS A 295 18.11 12.54 -2.48
N LEU A 296 17.45 12.25 -3.62
CA LEU A 296 17.38 10.94 -4.25
C LEU A 296 18.10 10.98 -5.61
N PRO A 297 18.70 9.89 -6.09
CA PRO A 297 19.59 9.88 -7.25
C PRO A 297 18.83 9.89 -8.59
N PHE A 298 17.87 10.80 -8.74
CA PHE A 298 17.14 10.97 -9.99
C PHE A 298 18.05 11.37 -11.13
N ARG A 299 17.79 10.82 -12.31
CA ARG A 299 18.54 11.06 -13.53
C ARG A 299 17.62 11.11 -14.75
N SER A 300 18.11 11.66 -15.82
CA SER A 300 17.37 11.73 -17.08
C SER A 300 17.36 10.34 -17.73
N HIS A 301 16.19 9.81 -18.06
CA HIS A 301 16.07 8.52 -18.76
C HIS A 301 16.82 8.57 -20.10
N PRO A 302 17.65 7.57 -20.43
CA PRO A 302 18.48 7.59 -21.64
C PRO A 302 17.66 7.55 -22.94
N ASN A 303 16.45 7.00 -22.91
CA ASN A 303 15.55 6.93 -24.06
C ASN A 303 14.17 7.49 -23.70
N LYS A 304 13.89 8.72 -24.16
CA LYS A 304 12.62 9.39 -23.83
C LYS A 304 11.41 8.78 -24.52
N PHE A 305 11.60 8.10 -25.65
CA PHE A 305 10.50 7.40 -26.34
C PHE A 305 9.99 6.23 -25.50
N ALA A 306 10.90 5.45 -24.91
CA ALA A 306 10.54 4.38 -23.98
C ALA A 306 9.87 4.93 -22.73
N ALA A 307 10.44 5.99 -22.12
CA ALA A 307 9.94 6.58 -20.88
C ALA A 307 8.52 7.17 -20.98
N LEU A 308 8.04 7.54 -22.18
CA LEU A 308 6.70 8.04 -22.42
C LEU A 308 5.70 6.91 -22.71
N SER A 309 6.16 5.86 -23.41
CA SER A 309 5.30 4.79 -23.94
C SER A 309 5.19 3.57 -23.05
N ALA A 310 6.05 3.41 -22.05
CA ALA A 310 6.05 2.29 -21.10
C ALA A 310 6.31 2.77 -19.67
N HIS A 311 5.90 1.96 -18.69
CA HIS A 311 6.10 2.21 -17.25
C HIS A 311 6.59 0.94 -16.55
N ASP A 312 7.48 0.20 -17.22
CA ASP A 312 7.97 -1.11 -16.78
C ASP A 312 8.65 -1.04 -15.42
N GLU A 313 9.35 0.06 -15.13
CA GLU A 313 10.05 0.27 -13.86
C GLU A 313 9.07 0.33 -12.67
N LEU A 314 7.92 0.99 -12.86
CA LEU A 314 6.86 1.02 -11.84
C LEU A 314 6.16 -0.35 -11.71
N VAL A 315 5.95 -1.06 -12.81
CA VAL A 315 5.40 -2.42 -12.79
C VAL A 315 6.35 -3.36 -12.05
N TYR A 316 7.65 -3.29 -12.34
CA TYR A 316 8.68 -4.09 -11.68
C TYR A 316 8.77 -3.78 -10.17
N ALA A 317 8.80 -2.51 -9.80
CA ALA A 317 8.84 -2.09 -8.41
C ALA A 317 7.60 -2.54 -7.64
N HIS A 318 6.41 -2.48 -8.26
CA HIS A 318 5.19 -3.00 -7.63
C HIS A 318 5.20 -4.54 -7.51
N GLY A 319 5.84 -5.23 -8.43
CA GLY A 319 6.11 -6.68 -8.33
C GLY A 319 6.94 -7.04 -7.09
N ALA A 320 7.93 -6.22 -6.74
CA ALA A 320 8.70 -6.37 -5.50
C ALA A 320 7.81 -6.15 -4.25
N ILE A 321 6.92 -5.14 -4.27
CA ILE A 321 5.93 -4.92 -3.20
C ILE A 321 4.98 -6.13 -3.08
N THR A 322 4.55 -6.69 -4.19
CA THR A 322 3.68 -7.87 -4.21
C THR A 322 4.37 -9.09 -3.60
N THR A 323 5.66 -9.29 -3.90
CA THR A 323 6.47 -10.36 -3.30
C THR A 323 6.57 -10.20 -1.79
N LEU A 324 6.86 -9.01 -1.29
CA LEU A 324 6.86 -8.69 0.13
C LEU A 324 5.52 -9.04 0.80
N THR A 325 4.40 -8.66 0.19
CA THR A 325 3.08 -8.96 0.77
C THR A 325 2.77 -10.46 0.80
N GLY A 326 3.34 -11.24 -0.11
CA GLY A 326 3.31 -12.72 -0.04
C GLY A 326 4.04 -13.25 1.20
N SER A 327 5.23 -12.73 1.50
CA SER A 327 5.97 -13.07 2.72
C SER A 327 5.21 -12.65 3.99
N LEU A 328 4.66 -11.45 4.03
CA LEU A 328 3.87 -10.95 5.17
C LEU A 328 2.57 -11.75 5.37
N MET A 329 1.93 -12.20 4.29
CA MET A 329 0.76 -13.10 4.34
C MET A 329 1.13 -14.44 5.00
N LYS A 330 2.25 -15.04 4.58
CA LYS A 330 2.75 -16.30 5.16
C LYS A 330 3.05 -16.13 6.64
N ILE A 331 3.78 -15.10 7.05
CA ILE A 331 4.12 -14.82 8.45
C ILE A 331 2.86 -14.61 9.29
N SER A 332 1.92 -13.81 8.80
CA SER A 332 0.65 -13.56 9.49
C SER A 332 -0.18 -14.83 9.68
N ASN A 333 -0.22 -15.72 8.69
CA ASN A 333 -0.92 -16.99 8.81
C ASN A 333 -0.25 -17.95 9.81
N ASP A 334 1.07 -18.04 9.81
CA ASP A 334 1.79 -18.85 10.80
C ASP A 334 1.52 -18.36 12.23
N ILE A 335 1.61 -17.04 12.46
CA ILE A 335 1.27 -16.46 13.77
C ILE A 335 -0.17 -16.80 14.18
N ARG A 336 -1.14 -16.69 13.25
CA ARG A 336 -2.54 -17.06 13.52
C ARG A 336 -2.70 -18.53 13.90
N TRP A 337 -2.00 -19.43 13.22
CA TRP A 337 -2.01 -20.84 13.56
C TRP A 337 -1.41 -21.09 14.94
N MET A 338 -0.21 -20.56 15.21
CA MET A 338 0.50 -20.75 16.47
C MET A 338 -0.26 -20.15 17.67
N ALA A 339 -0.99 -19.04 17.47
CA ALA A 339 -1.80 -18.39 18.51
C ALA A 339 -3.22 -18.94 18.63
N SER A 340 -3.62 -19.88 17.76
CA SER A 340 -5.00 -20.40 17.75
C SER A 340 -5.38 -21.06 19.09
N GLY A 341 -6.60 -20.83 19.56
CA GLY A 341 -7.07 -21.40 20.83
C GLY A 341 -7.89 -20.42 21.65
N PRO A 342 -7.64 -20.26 22.96
CA PRO A 342 -6.43 -20.65 23.74
C PRO A 342 -6.40 -22.09 24.26
N ARG A 343 -7.51 -22.86 24.21
CA ARG A 343 -7.57 -24.22 24.76
C ARG A 343 -7.80 -25.31 23.71
N CYS A 344 -8.47 -24.96 22.61
CA CYS A 344 -8.88 -25.90 21.56
C CYS A 344 -8.13 -25.67 20.25
N GLY A 345 -6.99 -25.02 20.27
CA GLY A 345 -6.10 -24.80 19.14
C GLY A 345 -4.65 -25.11 19.49
N LEU A 346 -3.69 -24.63 18.68
CA LEU A 346 -2.26 -24.89 18.90
C LEU A 346 -1.73 -24.20 20.17
N ALA A 347 -2.09 -22.93 20.37
CA ALA A 347 -1.75 -22.15 21.54
C ALA A 347 -0.26 -22.18 21.94
N GLU A 348 0.64 -22.22 20.98
CA GLU A 348 2.11 -22.20 21.21
C GLU A 348 2.61 -20.81 21.61
N ILE A 349 1.91 -19.76 21.14
CA ILE A 349 2.24 -18.37 21.44
C ILE A 349 1.03 -17.62 21.96
N HIS A 350 1.30 -16.57 22.74
CA HIS A 350 0.32 -15.55 23.09
C HIS A 350 0.58 -14.30 22.28
N ILE A 351 -0.49 -13.65 21.85
CA ILE A 351 -0.46 -12.39 21.09
C ILE A 351 -1.05 -11.26 21.94
N PRO A 352 -0.71 -9.98 21.67
CA PRO A 352 -1.29 -8.84 22.38
C PRO A 352 -2.81 -8.77 22.27
N GLU A 353 -3.44 -8.40 23.38
CA GLU A 353 -4.87 -8.13 23.47
C GLU A 353 -5.11 -6.64 23.21
N ASN A 354 -5.30 -6.27 21.94
CA ASN A 354 -5.43 -4.87 21.56
C ASN A 354 -6.85 -4.34 21.67
N GLU A 355 -7.86 -5.17 21.36
CA GLU A 355 -9.27 -4.82 21.38
C GLU A 355 -10.17 -6.02 21.68
N PRO A 356 -11.43 -5.82 22.15
CA PRO A 356 -12.40 -6.90 22.32
C PRO A 356 -12.65 -7.65 21.01
N GLY A 357 -12.47 -8.97 21.02
CA GLY A 357 -12.53 -9.81 19.82
C GLY A 357 -13.94 -10.29 19.43
N SER A 358 -14.97 -10.01 20.24
CA SER A 358 -16.34 -10.47 19.96
C SER A 358 -17.38 -9.66 20.71
N SER A 359 -18.51 -9.41 20.06
CA SER A 359 -19.67 -8.74 20.68
C SER A 359 -20.51 -9.65 21.57
N ILE A 360 -20.36 -10.99 21.44
CA ILE A 360 -21.19 -11.98 22.16
C ILE A 360 -20.39 -13.02 22.95
N MET A 361 -19.06 -13.07 22.78
CA MET A 361 -18.16 -13.99 23.48
C MET A 361 -17.18 -13.19 24.35
N PRO A 362 -17.51 -12.90 25.61
CA PRO A 362 -16.64 -12.11 26.49
C PRO A 362 -15.27 -12.74 26.66
N GLY A 363 -14.20 -11.95 26.58
CA GLY A 363 -12.82 -12.42 26.76
C GLY A 363 -12.21 -13.11 25.54
N LYS A 364 -12.91 -13.13 24.38
CA LYS A 364 -12.34 -13.62 23.13
C LYS A 364 -11.37 -12.60 22.56
N VAL A 365 -10.13 -13.03 22.30
CA VAL A 365 -9.07 -12.24 21.62
C VAL A 365 -8.84 -12.82 20.23
N ASN A 366 -8.76 -11.96 19.21
CA ASN A 366 -8.52 -12.36 17.83
C ASN A 366 -7.15 -11.86 17.35
N PRO A 367 -6.52 -12.51 16.37
CA PRO A 367 -5.25 -12.07 15.77
C PRO A 367 -5.47 -10.95 14.75
N THR A 368 -6.11 -9.85 15.17
CA THR A 368 -6.65 -8.79 14.31
C THR A 368 -5.60 -8.08 13.45
N GLN A 369 -4.39 -7.89 13.99
CA GLN A 369 -3.28 -7.31 13.23
C GLN A 369 -2.82 -8.24 12.08
N CYS A 370 -2.86 -9.56 12.30
CA CYS A 370 -2.60 -10.53 11.25
C CYS A 370 -3.71 -10.52 10.19
N GLU A 371 -4.96 -10.38 10.61
CA GLU A 371 -6.11 -10.29 9.69
C GLU A 371 -6.02 -9.03 8.83
N ALA A 372 -5.70 -7.88 9.43
CA ALA A 372 -5.48 -6.62 8.71
C ALA A 372 -4.34 -6.77 7.69
N MET A 373 -3.19 -7.35 8.10
CA MET A 373 -2.07 -7.58 7.19
C MET A 373 -2.45 -8.49 6.00
N THR A 374 -3.22 -9.55 6.24
CA THR A 374 -3.66 -10.44 5.16
C THR A 374 -4.63 -9.75 4.20
N MET A 375 -5.53 -8.88 4.70
CA MET A 375 -6.41 -8.06 3.84
C MET A 375 -5.61 -7.06 3.00
N VAL A 376 -4.60 -6.41 3.58
CA VAL A 376 -3.68 -5.52 2.85
C VAL A 376 -2.98 -6.30 1.73
N ALA A 377 -2.48 -7.50 2.01
CA ALA A 377 -1.85 -8.33 0.99
C ALA A 377 -2.81 -8.65 -0.17
N VAL A 378 -4.06 -9.03 0.12
CA VAL A 378 -5.10 -9.27 -0.90
C VAL A 378 -5.33 -8.03 -1.77
N GLN A 379 -5.44 -6.84 -1.16
CA GLN A 379 -5.64 -5.59 -1.90
C GLN A 379 -4.44 -5.27 -2.80
N VAL A 380 -3.21 -5.44 -2.31
CA VAL A 380 -2.00 -5.21 -3.10
C VAL A 380 -1.91 -6.14 -4.31
N HIS A 381 -2.29 -7.42 -4.15
CA HIS A 381 -2.37 -8.34 -5.29
C HIS A 381 -3.39 -7.88 -6.34
N GLY A 382 -4.55 -7.36 -5.92
CA GLY A 382 -5.54 -6.76 -6.82
C GLY A 382 -4.98 -5.53 -7.54
N ASN A 383 -4.32 -4.63 -6.82
CA ASN A 383 -3.67 -3.45 -7.38
C ASN A 383 -2.56 -3.84 -8.37
N ASN A 384 -1.79 -4.91 -8.07
CA ASN A 384 -0.76 -5.42 -8.97
C ASN A 384 -1.32 -5.88 -10.31
N ALA A 385 -2.46 -6.56 -10.31
CA ALA A 385 -3.11 -6.97 -11.56
C ALA A 385 -3.51 -5.74 -12.41
N ALA A 386 -4.06 -4.69 -11.79
CA ALA A 386 -4.38 -3.45 -12.46
C ALA A 386 -3.13 -2.74 -13.02
N ILE A 387 -2.07 -2.66 -12.24
CA ILE A 387 -0.79 -2.03 -12.64
C ILE A 387 -0.13 -2.78 -13.79
N ALA A 388 -0.02 -4.11 -13.69
CA ALA A 388 0.61 -4.94 -14.72
C ALA A 388 -0.15 -4.86 -16.05
N PHE A 389 -1.50 -4.90 -15.98
CA PHE A 389 -2.32 -4.74 -17.18
C PHE A 389 -2.20 -3.34 -17.78
N ALA A 390 -2.25 -2.29 -16.97
CA ALA A 390 -2.08 -0.90 -17.41
C ALA A 390 -0.69 -0.67 -18.02
N GLY A 391 0.37 -1.26 -17.46
CA GLY A 391 1.73 -1.19 -17.97
C GLY A 391 1.88 -1.80 -19.38
N SER A 392 1.12 -2.86 -19.67
CA SER A 392 1.16 -3.56 -20.98
C SER A 392 0.46 -2.80 -22.12
N GLN A 393 -0.16 -1.63 -21.87
CA GLN A 393 -1.09 -0.97 -22.79
C GLN A 393 -0.53 0.25 -23.55
N GLY A 394 0.77 0.44 -23.62
CA GLY A 394 1.38 1.51 -24.42
C GLY A 394 1.10 1.34 -25.91
N ASN A 395 0.75 2.45 -26.60
CA ASN A 395 0.54 2.47 -28.06
C ASN A 395 1.39 3.58 -28.66
N PHE A 396 2.26 3.22 -29.60
CA PHE A 396 3.24 4.14 -30.18
C PHE A 396 4.03 4.87 -29.09
N GLU A 397 4.04 6.18 -29.05
CA GLU A 397 4.87 7.01 -28.18
C GLU A 397 4.23 7.35 -26.83
N LEU A 398 3.06 6.75 -26.46
CA LEU A 398 2.42 7.08 -25.20
C LEU A 398 1.63 5.91 -24.59
N ASN A 399 1.88 5.65 -23.32
CA ASN A 399 0.96 4.90 -22.48
C ASN A 399 -0.10 5.86 -21.90
N VAL A 400 -1.38 5.51 -22.02
CA VAL A 400 -2.51 6.34 -21.58
C VAL A 400 -3.30 5.70 -20.40
N PHE A 401 -2.59 4.97 -19.54
CA PHE A 401 -3.13 4.37 -18.31
C PHE A 401 -2.42 4.88 -17.06
N LYS A 402 -1.74 6.01 -17.16
CA LYS A 402 -0.89 6.58 -16.11
C LYS A 402 -1.63 6.87 -14.79
N PRO A 403 -2.81 7.53 -14.80
CA PRO A 403 -3.50 7.86 -13.55
C PRO A 403 -3.88 6.64 -12.72
N VAL A 404 -4.46 5.60 -13.32
CA VAL A 404 -4.84 4.37 -12.61
C VAL A 404 -3.61 3.59 -12.13
N LEU A 405 -2.51 3.61 -12.90
CA LEU A 405 -1.26 2.94 -12.52
C LEU A 405 -0.69 3.55 -11.24
N ILE A 406 -0.46 4.87 -11.25
CA ILE A 406 0.17 5.53 -10.09
C ILE A 406 -0.74 5.55 -8.85
N TYR A 407 -2.06 5.68 -9.02
CA TYR A 407 -3.00 5.60 -7.91
C TYR A 407 -2.88 4.25 -7.18
N ASN A 408 -2.96 3.13 -7.90
CA ASN A 408 -2.85 1.80 -7.32
C ASN A 408 -1.46 1.56 -6.71
N PHE A 409 -0.41 2.10 -7.32
CA PHE A 409 0.96 2.02 -6.79
C PHE A 409 1.07 2.71 -5.43
N LEU A 410 0.72 3.97 -5.34
CA LEU A 410 0.81 4.76 -4.11
C LEU A 410 -0.14 4.24 -3.02
N HIS A 411 -1.33 3.77 -3.41
CA HIS A 411 -2.26 3.12 -2.51
C HIS A 411 -1.64 1.87 -1.88
N SER A 412 -1.00 1.01 -2.67
CA SER A 412 -0.30 -0.17 -2.17
C SER A 412 0.84 0.19 -1.21
N VAL A 413 1.67 1.16 -1.59
CA VAL A 413 2.79 1.64 -0.73
C VAL A 413 2.27 2.13 0.61
N THR A 414 1.20 2.93 0.61
CA THR A 414 0.60 3.47 1.84
C THR A 414 0.06 2.36 2.73
N LEU A 415 -0.73 1.45 2.18
CA LEU A 415 -1.31 0.33 2.93
C LEU A 415 -0.23 -0.55 3.56
N VAL A 416 0.80 -0.93 2.80
CA VAL A 416 1.87 -1.80 3.31
C VAL A 416 2.73 -1.08 4.36
N ASN A 417 3.06 0.19 4.13
CA ASN A 417 3.78 1.01 5.11
C ASN A 417 3.06 1.06 6.45
N ASP A 418 1.77 1.39 6.45
CA ASP A 418 0.99 1.55 7.67
C ASP A 418 0.75 0.21 8.37
N ALA A 419 0.46 -0.84 7.60
CA ALA A 419 0.31 -2.20 8.12
C ALA A 419 1.61 -2.71 8.76
N CYS A 420 2.79 -2.49 8.15
CA CYS A 420 4.07 -2.88 8.72
C CYS A 420 4.35 -2.19 10.06
N ARG A 421 4.02 -0.90 10.18
CA ARG A 421 4.16 -0.15 11.44
C ARG A 421 3.28 -0.73 12.54
N GLY A 422 1.98 -0.90 12.25
CA GLY A 422 1.03 -1.49 13.20
C GLY A 422 1.38 -2.92 13.58
N PHE A 423 1.83 -3.73 12.62
CA PHE A 423 2.22 -5.11 12.86
C PHE A 423 3.40 -5.24 13.82
N VAL A 424 4.40 -4.34 13.73
CA VAL A 424 5.51 -4.29 14.69
C VAL A 424 5.03 -3.87 16.07
N ASP A 425 4.29 -2.77 16.15
CA ASP A 425 3.97 -2.12 17.42
C ASP A 425 2.88 -2.87 18.21
N TYR A 426 1.92 -3.47 17.52
CA TYR A 426 0.73 -4.11 18.12
C TYR A 426 0.70 -5.64 17.98
N MET A 427 1.69 -6.26 17.31
CA MET A 427 1.74 -7.72 17.19
C MET A 427 3.12 -8.27 17.57
N VAL A 428 4.15 -8.08 16.72
CA VAL A 428 5.43 -8.79 16.82
C VAL A 428 6.12 -8.57 18.17
N ARG A 429 6.20 -7.34 18.64
CA ARG A 429 6.87 -7.01 19.90
C ARG A 429 6.23 -7.66 21.13
N GLY A 430 4.92 -7.86 21.08
CA GLY A 430 4.15 -8.40 22.20
C GLY A 430 4.00 -9.92 22.18
N ILE A 431 4.55 -10.63 21.21
CA ILE A 431 4.52 -12.11 21.18
C ILE A 431 5.29 -12.67 22.37
N THR A 432 4.64 -13.58 23.11
CA THR A 432 5.24 -14.39 24.18
C THR A 432 4.94 -15.87 23.96
N LEU A 433 5.66 -16.75 24.65
CA LEU A 433 5.54 -18.20 24.45
C LEU A 433 4.69 -18.88 25.52
N ASN A 434 3.85 -19.82 25.11
CA ASN A 434 3.23 -20.80 25.99
C ASN A 434 4.14 -22.03 26.11
N ARG A 435 5.16 -21.90 26.94
CA ARG A 435 6.19 -22.95 27.09
C ARG A 435 5.60 -24.30 27.49
N ALA A 436 4.62 -24.30 28.38
CA ALA A 436 3.99 -25.54 28.83
C ALA A 436 3.37 -26.32 27.65
N LYS A 437 2.73 -25.60 26.72
CA LYS A 437 2.11 -26.22 25.53
C LYS A 437 3.14 -26.66 24.49
N ILE A 438 4.18 -25.86 24.29
CA ILE A 438 5.31 -26.23 23.43
C ILE A 438 5.97 -27.51 23.95
N ASP A 439 6.29 -27.58 25.25
CA ASP A 439 6.92 -28.76 25.86
C ASP A 439 6.00 -30.00 25.80
N GLU A 440 4.69 -29.81 25.96
CA GLU A 440 3.70 -30.90 25.80
C GLU A 440 3.75 -31.46 24.38
N TYR A 441 3.77 -30.65 23.34
CA TYR A 441 3.85 -31.11 21.97
C TYR A 441 5.16 -31.80 21.66
N VAL A 442 6.28 -31.28 22.14
CA VAL A 442 7.59 -31.94 21.96
C VAL A 442 7.56 -33.34 22.57
N ARG A 443 7.10 -33.47 23.84
CA ARG A 443 7.06 -34.79 24.53
C ARG A 443 6.18 -35.80 23.82
N ASN A 444 5.09 -35.36 23.22
CA ASN A 444 4.09 -36.25 22.62
C ASN A 444 4.32 -36.52 21.14
N SER A 445 5.30 -35.86 20.51
CA SER A 445 5.54 -36.00 19.06
C SER A 445 6.12 -37.36 18.71
N LEU A 446 5.45 -38.06 17.80
CA LEU A 446 5.94 -39.32 17.25
C LEU A 446 7.12 -39.10 16.28
N MET A 447 7.34 -37.89 15.79
CA MET A 447 8.40 -37.59 14.83
C MET A 447 9.81 -37.54 15.47
N LEU A 448 9.89 -37.54 16.81
CA LEU A 448 11.14 -37.72 17.52
C LEU A 448 11.80 -39.08 17.25
N VAL A 449 11.02 -40.07 16.77
CA VAL A 449 11.51 -41.38 16.35
C VAL A 449 12.59 -41.29 15.26
N THR A 450 12.64 -40.19 14.52
CA THR A 450 13.66 -39.97 13.48
C THR A 450 15.09 -40.03 14.03
N ALA A 451 15.29 -39.65 15.30
CA ALA A 451 16.59 -39.74 15.96
C ALA A 451 17.08 -41.18 16.13
N LEU A 452 16.19 -42.17 16.10
CA LEU A 452 16.55 -43.58 16.23
C LEU A 452 17.01 -44.23 14.92
N SER A 453 16.60 -43.68 13.78
CA SER A 453 16.83 -44.26 12.46
C SER A 453 18.30 -44.54 12.14
N PRO A 454 19.28 -43.70 12.50
CA PRO A 454 20.70 -43.99 12.26
C PRO A 454 21.20 -45.21 13.03
N LYS A 455 20.61 -45.53 14.20
CA LYS A 455 21.04 -46.62 15.08
C LYS A 455 20.33 -47.95 14.76
N ILE A 456 19.01 -47.91 14.57
CA ILE A 456 18.19 -49.14 14.45
C ILE A 456 17.58 -49.36 13.08
N GLY A 457 17.73 -48.41 12.16
CA GLY A 457 17.18 -48.43 10.79
C GLY A 457 15.76 -47.87 10.72
N TYR A 458 15.37 -47.53 9.50
CA TYR A 458 14.06 -46.89 9.19
C TYR A 458 12.86 -47.76 9.58
N ASP A 459 12.88 -49.03 9.20
CA ASP A 459 11.74 -49.98 9.38
C ASP A 459 11.41 -50.20 10.85
N LYS A 460 12.43 -50.31 11.72
CA LYS A 460 12.23 -50.46 13.18
C LYS A 460 11.71 -49.15 13.79
N SER A 461 12.24 -48.01 13.34
CA SER A 461 11.75 -46.71 13.76
C SER A 461 10.28 -46.51 13.35
N ALA A 462 9.91 -46.87 12.14
CA ALA A 462 8.52 -46.82 11.66
C ALA A 462 7.58 -47.71 12.51
N LYS A 463 8.03 -48.91 12.91
CA LYS A 463 7.26 -49.79 13.79
C LYS A 463 7.05 -49.19 15.17
N ILE A 464 8.08 -48.54 15.75
CA ILE A 464 7.93 -47.88 17.04
C ILE A 464 6.88 -46.75 16.96
N ALA A 465 6.94 -45.88 15.93
CA ALA A 465 5.99 -44.81 15.74
C ALA A 465 4.56 -45.35 15.53
N HIS A 466 4.40 -46.40 14.73
CA HIS A 466 3.11 -47.05 14.48
C HIS A 466 2.52 -47.66 15.76
N GLU A 467 3.30 -48.42 16.53
CA GLU A 467 2.89 -49.06 17.76
C GLU A 467 2.50 -47.98 18.81
N ALA A 468 3.31 -46.92 18.93
CA ALA A 468 3.01 -45.80 19.80
C ALA A 468 1.65 -45.14 19.43
N HIS A 469 1.41 -44.88 18.15
CA HIS A 469 0.17 -44.30 17.66
C HIS A 469 -1.05 -45.16 17.93
N VAL A 470 -0.99 -46.46 17.55
CA VAL A 470 -2.13 -47.37 17.64
C VAL A 470 -2.55 -47.65 19.09
N LEU A 471 -1.56 -47.75 19.99
CA LEU A 471 -1.80 -48.09 21.38
C LEU A 471 -1.87 -46.85 22.33
N GLY A 472 -1.68 -45.63 21.81
CA GLY A 472 -1.65 -44.43 22.65
C GLY A 472 -0.44 -44.37 23.61
N LEU A 473 0.67 -45.02 23.26
CA LEU A 473 1.89 -45.07 24.07
C LEU A 473 2.85 -43.91 23.67
N SER A 474 3.75 -43.59 24.58
CA SER A 474 4.93 -42.77 24.21
C SER A 474 5.87 -43.59 23.30
N LEU A 475 6.72 -42.91 22.52
CA LEU A 475 7.76 -43.57 21.73
C LEU A 475 8.68 -44.46 22.55
N ARG A 476 8.99 -44.01 23.78
CA ARG A 476 9.83 -44.75 24.75
C ARG A 476 9.16 -46.07 25.16
N GLU A 477 7.88 -46.03 25.57
CA GLU A 477 7.12 -47.24 25.93
C GLU A 477 6.98 -48.21 24.77
N ALA A 478 6.69 -47.72 23.57
CA ALA A 478 6.60 -48.56 22.38
C ALA A 478 7.94 -49.18 22.02
N CYS A 479 9.05 -48.43 22.12
CA CYS A 479 10.40 -48.96 21.85
C CYS A 479 10.77 -50.09 22.82
N LEU A 480 10.53 -49.88 24.12
CA LEU A 480 10.76 -50.89 25.16
C LEU A 480 9.91 -52.14 24.96
N LYS A 481 8.63 -51.96 24.65
CA LYS A 481 7.70 -53.07 24.33
C LYS A 481 8.15 -53.93 23.16
N LEU A 482 8.70 -53.28 22.13
CA LEU A 482 9.24 -53.95 20.95
C LEU A 482 10.65 -54.57 21.15
N GLY A 483 11.29 -54.25 22.25
CA GLY A 483 12.61 -54.76 22.61
C GLY A 483 13.73 -54.30 21.69
N TYR A 484 13.62 -53.13 21.06
CA TYR A 484 14.62 -52.64 20.11
C TYR A 484 15.80 -51.90 20.76
N LEU A 485 15.55 -51.20 21.90
CA LEU A 485 16.56 -50.51 22.68
C LEU A 485 16.19 -50.60 24.18
N SER A 486 17.16 -50.43 25.05
CA SER A 486 16.92 -50.18 26.47
C SER A 486 16.40 -48.76 26.69
N GLY A 487 15.85 -48.51 27.89
CA GLY A 487 15.39 -47.15 28.26
C GLY A 487 16.53 -46.14 28.25
N GLU A 488 17.71 -46.52 28.72
CA GLU A 488 18.92 -45.65 28.76
C GLU A 488 19.39 -45.30 27.33
N GLU A 489 19.43 -46.32 26.42
CA GLU A 489 19.82 -46.10 25.04
C GLU A 489 18.83 -45.19 24.33
N PHE A 490 17.50 -45.37 24.56
CA PHE A 490 16.47 -44.50 24.04
C PHE A 490 16.67 -43.05 24.49
N ASP A 491 16.82 -42.84 25.81
CA ASP A 491 16.96 -41.52 26.42
C ASP A 491 18.24 -40.79 25.97
N GLN A 492 19.29 -41.53 25.63
CA GLN A 492 20.51 -40.97 25.05
C GLN A 492 20.38 -40.54 23.60
N LEU A 493 19.56 -41.27 22.82
CA LEU A 493 19.39 -41.01 21.38
C LEU A 493 18.31 -40.00 21.08
N VAL A 494 17.21 -39.98 21.84
CA VAL A 494 16.05 -39.10 21.61
C VAL A 494 16.16 -37.84 22.47
N ARG A 495 16.96 -36.92 21.97
CA ARG A 495 17.21 -35.62 22.61
C ARG A 495 16.74 -34.52 21.67
N PRO A 496 15.52 -33.97 21.86
CA PRO A 496 14.94 -33.00 20.91
C PRO A 496 15.83 -31.81 20.57
N ALA A 497 16.64 -31.32 21.54
CA ALA A 497 17.58 -30.23 21.34
C ALA A 497 18.67 -30.58 20.32
N ASP A 498 19.16 -31.84 20.34
CA ASP A 498 20.22 -32.30 19.45
C ASP A 498 19.70 -32.56 18.01
N MET A 499 18.38 -32.49 17.79
CA MET A 499 17.73 -32.63 16.49
C MET A 499 17.52 -31.30 15.75
N THR A 500 17.91 -30.17 16.33
CA THR A 500 17.68 -28.83 15.78
C THR A 500 18.82 -28.30 14.90
N HIS A 501 19.89 -29.08 14.76
CA HIS A 501 21.07 -28.74 13.96
C HIS A 501 21.74 -30.04 13.44
N PRO A 502 22.59 -29.97 12.39
CA PRO A 502 23.38 -31.09 11.90
C PRO A 502 24.32 -31.69 12.92
#